data_c252c2298ab0dab84a7974c0f759acf0
#
_entry.id   c252c2298ab0dab84a7974c0f759acf0
#
_cell.length_a   1.000
_cell.length_b   1.000
_cell.length_c   1.000
_cell.angle_alpha   90.00
_cell.angle_beta   90.00
_cell.angle_gamma   90.00
#
_symmetry.space_group_name_H-M   'P 1'
#
loop_
_entity.id
_entity.type
_entity.pdbx_description
1 polymer ?
#
loop_
_entity_poly.entity_id
_entity_poly.type
_entity_poly.pdbx_seq_one_letter_code
_entity_poly.pdbx_strand_id
1 'polypeptide(L)' 'DLVMVPGTAFDPHGGRMGQGKGYYDRLLADAGPDAPLVGMAFDCQIFDEIPVAPHDVFMDAVLTESRTLTGRGRR' A
#
# COMPACT_ATOMS: atom_id res chain seq x y z
N ASP A 1 2.61 -15.15 5.57
CA ASP A 1 3.59 -14.06 5.61
C ASP A 1 2.97 -12.78 5.10
N LEU A 2 3.33 -11.68 5.70
CA LEU A 2 2.85 -10.39 5.25
C LEU A 2 3.98 -9.63 4.54
N VAL A 3 3.60 -8.71 3.68
CA VAL A 3 4.54 -7.91 2.90
C VAL A 3 4.44 -6.46 3.34
N MET A 4 5.57 -5.90 3.75
CA MET A 4 5.66 -4.49 4.11
C MET A 4 5.99 -3.70 2.85
N VAL A 5 5.14 -2.75 2.49
CA VAL A 5 5.25 -2.04 1.22
C VAL A 5 5.55 -0.56 1.49
N PRO A 6 6.69 -0.06 1.03
CA PRO A 6 6.99 1.37 1.17
C PRO A 6 6.25 2.19 0.13
N GLY A 7 6.06 3.46 0.40
CA GLY A 7 5.46 4.38 -0.53
C GLY A 7 5.68 5.81 -0.08
N THR A 8 5.44 6.76 -0.99
CA THR A 8 5.58 8.18 -0.68
C THR A 8 4.29 8.77 -0.15
N ALA A 9 3.15 8.16 -0.46
CA ALA A 9 1.84 8.62 0.00
C ALA A 9 0.87 7.47 0.00
N PHE A 10 -0.11 7.52 0.89
CA PHE A 10 -1.17 6.54 1.01
C PHE A 10 -2.49 7.24 1.25
N ASP A 11 -3.61 6.55 0.98
CA ASP A 11 -4.92 7.04 1.36
C ASP A 11 -5.61 6.03 2.27
N PRO A 12 -6.74 6.42 2.91
CA PRO A 12 -7.41 5.54 3.86
C PRO A 12 -8.00 4.26 3.26
N HIS A 13 -8.07 4.17 1.94
CA HIS A 13 -8.58 2.98 1.27
C HIS A 13 -7.47 2.00 0.90
N GLY A 14 -6.22 2.34 1.21
CA GLY A 14 -5.08 1.51 0.87
C GLY A 14 -4.42 1.88 -0.45
N GLY A 15 -4.86 2.97 -1.07
CA GLY A 15 -4.20 3.48 -2.27
C GLY A 15 -2.78 3.90 -1.95
N ARG A 16 -1.87 3.71 -2.88
CA ARG A 16 -0.45 3.95 -2.67
C ARG A 16 0.15 4.70 -3.84
N MET A 17 0.93 5.71 -3.54
CA MET A 17 1.79 6.38 -4.51
C MET A 17 3.23 6.11 -4.12
N GLY A 18 4.03 5.63 -5.05
CA GLY A 18 5.42 5.31 -4.77
C GLY A 18 6.26 5.43 -6.02
N GLN A 19 7.57 5.32 -5.84
CA GLN A 19 8.53 5.35 -6.93
C GLN A 19 9.00 3.94 -7.24
N GLY A 20 9.39 3.69 -8.49
CA GLY A 20 9.99 2.44 -8.88
C GLY A 20 8.99 1.32 -9.08
N LYS A 21 8.26 1.37 -10.20
CA LYS A 21 7.29 0.31 -10.52
C LYS A 21 7.91 -1.08 -10.52
N GLY A 22 9.13 -1.20 -11.02
CA GLY A 22 9.81 -2.49 -11.06
C GLY A 22 10.03 -3.09 -9.69
N TYR A 23 10.32 -2.26 -8.70
CA TYR A 23 10.51 -2.72 -7.34
C TYR A 23 9.22 -3.31 -6.77
N TYR A 24 8.11 -2.62 -6.98
CA TYR A 24 6.81 -3.06 -6.48
C TYR A 24 6.35 -4.34 -7.16
N ASP A 25 6.53 -4.41 -8.48
CA ASP A 25 6.16 -5.61 -9.23
C ASP A 25 6.95 -6.82 -8.75
N ARG A 26 8.24 -6.63 -8.48
CA ARG A 26 9.09 -7.70 -7.96
C ARG A 26 8.65 -8.13 -6.58
N LEU A 27 8.32 -7.16 -5.73
CA LEU A 27 7.88 -7.44 -4.37
C LEU A 27 6.61 -8.28 -4.37
N LEU A 28 5.66 -7.94 -5.22
CA LEU A 28 4.40 -8.67 -5.34
C LEU A 28 4.63 -10.08 -5.88
N ALA A 29 5.53 -10.22 -6.84
CA ALA A 29 5.84 -11.54 -7.40
C ALA A 29 6.44 -12.47 -6.34
N ASP A 30 7.33 -11.93 -5.50
CA ASP A 30 7.96 -12.70 -4.44
C ASP A 30 6.99 -13.04 -3.30
N ALA A 31 6.03 -12.16 -3.05
CA ALA A 31 5.12 -12.30 -1.94
C ALA A 31 4.03 -13.36 -2.15
N GLY A 32 3.70 -13.63 -3.40
CA GLY A 32 2.57 -14.51 -3.71
C GLY A 32 1.24 -13.78 -3.62
N PRO A 33 0.18 -14.38 -4.20
CA PRO A 33 -1.11 -13.68 -4.35
C PRO A 33 -1.91 -13.53 -3.07
N ASP A 34 -1.64 -14.33 -2.06
CA ASP A 34 -2.44 -14.34 -0.83
C ASP A 34 -1.80 -13.59 0.33
N ALA A 35 -0.58 -13.13 0.18
CA ALA A 35 0.11 -12.44 1.26
C ALA A 35 -0.54 -11.07 1.52
N PRO A 36 -0.84 -10.72 2.77
CA PRO A 36 -1.35 -9.38 3.09
C PRO A 36 -0.32 -8.31 2.75
N LEU A 37 -0.80 -7.22 2.18
CA LEU A 37 0.04 -6.07 1.83
C LEU A 37 -0.19 -4.97 2.87
N VAL A 38 0.87 -4.60 3.55
CA VAL A 38 0.79 -3.59 4.61
C VAL A 38 1.71 -2.43 4.26
N GLY A 39 1.11 -1.26 4.06
CA GLY A 39 1.87 -0.04 3.83
C GLY A 39 2.35 0.54 5.16
N MET A 40 3.53 1.14 5.14
CA MET A 40 4.07 1.82 6.31
C MET A 40 4.32 3.28 5.97
N ALA A 41 3.82 4.18 6.80
CA ALA A 41 3.87 5.61 6.52
C ALA A 41 3.87 6.42 7.81
N PHE A 42 4.22 7.68 7.69
CA PHE A 42 3.94 8.65 8.73
C PHE A 42 2.55 9.26 8.47
N ASP A 43 1.92 9.77 9.52
CA ASP A 43 0.60 10.37 9.36
C ASP A 43 0.59 11.47 8.29
N CYS A 44 1.67 12.21 8.16
CA CYS A 44 1.75 13.29 7.17
C CYS A 44 1.76 12.77 5.72
N GLN A 45 1.92 11.47 5.53
CA GLN A 45 1.88 10.86 4.21
C GLN A 45 0.51 10.30 3.85
N ILE A 46 -0.48 10.48 4.74
CA ILE A 46 -1.84 10.02 4.49
C ILE A 46 -2.65 11.17 3.91
N PHE A 47 -3.21 10.95 2.73
CA PHE A 47 -4.04 11.91 2.03
C PHE A 47 -5.44 11.33 1.89
N ASP A 48 -6.44 12.20 1.78
CA ASP A 48 -7.83 11.74 1.68
C ASP A 48 -8.04 10.84 0.48
N GLU A 49 -7.37 11.16 -0.61
CA GLU A 49 -7.45 10.37 -1.84
C GLU A 49 -6.22 10.64 -2.66
N ILE A 50 -5.66 9.60 -3.25
CA ILE A 50 -4.55 9.75 -4.18
C ILE A 50 -4.95 9.19 -5.54
N PRO A 51 -4.39 9.73 -6.64
CA PRO A 51 -4.67 9.21 -7.97
C PRO A 51 -4.17 7.78 -8.09
N VAL A 52 -5.04 6.87 -8.50
CA VAL A 52 -4.66 5.49 -8.76
C VAL A 52 -5.19 5.09 -10.12
N ALA A 53 -4.44 4.24 -10.81
CA ALA A 53 -4.89 3.69 -12.07
C ALA A 53 -5.79 2.48 -11.81
N PRO A 54 -6.66 2.11 -12.77
CA PRO A 54 -7.56 0.96 -12.56
C PRO A 54 -6.84 -0.34 -12.24
N HIS A 55 -5.59 -0.49 -12.69
CA HIS A 55 -4.81 -1.70 -12.45
C HIS A 55 -3.96 -1.62 -11.18
N ASP A 56 -4.00 -0.52 -10.45
CA ASP A 56 -3.20 -0.38 -9.23
C ASP A 56 -3.73 -1.30 -8.13
N VAL A 57 -2.80 -1.74 -7.28
CA VAL A 57 -3.11 -2.66 -6.20
C VAL A 57 -3.25 -1.86 -4.91
N PHE A 58 -4.30 -2.13 -4.17
CA PHE A 58 -4.55 -1.47 -2.89
C PHE A 58 -3.96 -2.29 -1.75
N MET A 59 -3.45 -1.59 -0.73
CA MET A 59 -2.96 -2.25 0.48
C MET A 59 -4.11 -2.83 1.29
N ASP A 60 -3.84 -3.91 2.01
CA ASP A 60 -4.81 -4.46 2.96
C ASP A 60 -4.88 -3.59 4.21
N ALA A 61 -3.77 -2.99 4.58
CA ALA A 61 -3.73 -2.07 5.72
C ALA A 61 -2.59 -1.08 5.54
N VAL A 62 -2.70 0.06 6.21
CA VAL A 62 -1.62 1.05 6.27
C VAL A 62 -1.39 1.38 7.73
N LEU A 63 -0.14 1.23 8.18
CA LEU A 63 0.27 1.51 9.55
C LEU A 63 1.00 2.84 9.60
N THR A 64 0.59 3.70 10.53
CA THR A 64 1.30 4.94 10.81
C THR A 64 1.71 4.96 12.28
N GLU A 65 2.38 6.02 12.70
CA GLU A 65 2.78 6.15 14.10
C GLU A 65 1.60 6.29 15.06
N SER A 66 0.41 6.65 14.56
CA SER A 66 -0.75 6.87 15.41
C SER A 66 -1.98 6.07 15.00
N ARG A 67 -2.00 5.45 13.83
CA ARG A 67 -3.21 4.82 13.30
C ARG A 67 -2.92 3.52 12.57
N THR A 68 -3.96 2.70 12.50
CA THR A 68 -4.00 1.56 11.58
C THR A 68 -5.22 1.75 10.69
N LEU A 69 -4.98 1.84 9.40
CA LEU A 69 -6.05 2.04 8.42
C LEU A 69 -6.29 0.72 7.69
N THR A 70 -7.55 0.31 7.60
CA THR A 70 -7.93 -0.88 6.85
C THR A 70 -8.20 -0.50 5.40
N GLY A 71 -7.40 -1.04 4.50
CA GLY A 71 -7.54 -0.74 3.07
C GLY A 71 -8.41 -1.75 2.35
N ARG A 72 -8.58 -1.54 1.04
CA ARG A 72 -9.39 -2.42 0.19
C ARG A 72 -8.71 -3.74 -0.10
N GLY A 73 -7.39 -3.78 -0.11
CA GLY A 73 -6.65 -4.98 -0.46
C GLY A 73 -6.65 -5.25 -1.96
N ARG A 74 -6.17 -6.43 -2.31
CA ARG A 74 -6.05 -6.83 -3.72
C ARG A 74 -7.35 -7.38 -4.30
N ARG A 75 -8.39 -7.45 -3.50
CA ARG A 75 -9.66 -8.03 -3.93
C ARG A 75 -10.68 -7.00 -4.29
#